data_b271b9584c8f96b5bcf8704f5dee08a8
#
_entry.id   b271b9584c8f96b5bcf8704f5dee08a8
#
_cell.length_a   1.000
_cell.length_b   1.000
_cell.length_c   1.000
_cell.angle_alpha   90.00
_cell.angle_beta   90.00
_cell.angle_gamma   90.00
#
_symmetry.space_group_name_H-M   'P 1'
#
loop_
_entity.id
_entity.type
_entity.pdbx_description
1 polymer ?
#
loop_
_entity_poly.entity_id
_entity_poly.type
_entity_poly.pdbx_seq_one_letter_code
_entity_poly.pdbx_strand_id
1 'polypeptide(L)'
;MIGWLVVERFARRREVRSDLRDAAALFEATVDDVVELASKFYQTNGIDPLANSLAVSIKAKVQSLVPLLDILAGGGIQIDATDEMRLFRQAVTGGDFESAARTPRTAGAPMFLKMDAAGQNLTQVVRLGVFRSLIDRKASKPKRRQAKPAD
;
A
#
# COMPACT_ATOMS: atom_id res chain seq x y z
N MET A 1 7.69 -33.15 -25.70
CA MET A 1 8.14 -32.67 -24.39
C MET A 1 8.19 -31.14 -24.20
N ILE A 2 7.92 -30.32 -25.22
CA ILE A 2 7.99 -28.84 -25.15
C ILE A 2 6.73 -28.20 -24.56
N GLY A 3 5.57 -28.87 -24.62
CA GLY A 3 4.30 -28.30 -24.16
C GLY A 3 4.21 -28.07 -22.64
N TRP A 4 4.86 -28.90 -21.83
CA TRP A 4 4.78 -28.83 -20.36
C TRP A 4 5.46 -27.59 -19.78
N LEU A 5 6.63 -27.23 -20.30
CA LEU A 5 7.39 -26.03 -19.89
C LEU A 5 6.64 -24.72 -20.20
N VAL A 6 5.84 -24.71 -21.25
CA VAL A 6 5.06 -23.53 -21.64
C VAL A 6 3.88 -23.32 -20.67
N VAL A 7 3.19 -24.41 -20.30
CA VAL A 7 2.05 -24.36 -19.37
C VAL A 7 2.52 -23.92 -17.97
N GLU A 8 3.65 -24.45 -17.47
CA GLU A 8 4.21 -24.10 -16.17
C GLU A 8 4.64 -22.61 -16.11
N ARG A 9 5.20 -22.08 -17.19
CA ARG A 9 5.57 -20.68 -17.29
C ARG A 9 4.35 -19.72 -17.29
N PHE A 10 3.24 -20.16 -17.87
CA PHE A 10 2.00 -19.40 -17.85
C PHE A 10 1.30 -19.48 -16.48
N ALA A 11 1.35 -20.61 -15.80
CA ALA A 11 0.83 -20.78 -14.46
C ALA A 11 1.56 -19.86 -13.46
N ARG A 12 2.89 -19.90 -13.41
CA ARG A 12 3.71 -19.00 -12.57
C ARG A 12 3.45 -17.52 -12.84
N ARG A 13 3.24 -17.13 -14.10
CA ARG A 13 2.94 -15.73 -14.43
C ARG A 13 1.56 -15.27 -13.95
N ARG A 14 0.59 -16.18 -13.89
CA ARG A 14 -0.75 -15.88 -13.35
C ARG A 14 -0.70 -15.76 -11.83
N GLU A 15 -0.01 -16.67 -11.18
CA GLU A 15 0.21 -16.70 -9.74
C GLU A 15 0.89 -15.40 -9.26
N VAL A 16 2.03 -15.03 -9.82
CA VAL A 16 2.72 -13.76 -9.50
C VAL A 16 1.82 -12.51 -9.70
N ARG A 17 0.93 -12.53 -10.69
CA ARG A 17 -0.01 -11.40 -10.89
C ARG A 17 -1.12 -11.38 -9.84
N SER A 18 -1.58 -12.53 -9.39
CA SER A 18 -2.53 -12.64 -8.29
C SER A 18 -1.89 -12.09 -7.01
N ASP A 19 -0.71 -12.59 -6.66
CA ASP A 19 0.03 -12.20 -5.46
C ASP A 19 0.29 -10.69 -5.39
N LEU A 20 0.63 -10.07 -6.53
CA LEU A 20 0.84 -8.63 -6.60
C LEU A 20 -0.45 -7.82 -6.41
N ARG A 21 -1.58 -8.30 -6.92
CA ARG A 21 -2.88 -7.65 -6.69
C ARG A 21 -3.30 -7.80 -5.25
N ASP A 22 -3.09 -8.97 -4.68
CA ASP A 22 -3.44 -9.28 -3.29
C ASP A 22 -2.57 -8.45 -2.34
N ALA A 23 -1.27 -8.30 -2.64
CA ALA A 23 -0.38 -7.42 -1.89
C ALA A 23 -0.80 -5.95 -1.98
N ALA A 24 -1.20 -5.46 -3.16
CA ALA A 24 -1.69 -4.10 -3.33
C ALA A 24 -3.02 -3.87 -2.58
N ALA A 25 -3.96 -4.83 -2.66
CA ALA A 25 -5.22 -4.75 -1.93
C ALA A 25 -5.01 -4.78 -0.41
N LEU A 26 -4.09 -5.61 0.07
CA LEU A 26 -3.72 -5.67 1.49
C LEU A 26 -3.05 -4.36 1.94
N PHE A 27 -2.20 -3.77 1.09
CA PHE A 27 -1.60 -2.47 1.37
C PHE A 27 -2.66 -1.38 1.56
N GLU A 28 -3.62 -1.29 0.64
CA GLU A 28 -4.72 -0.32 0.70
C GLU A 28 -5.57 -0.54 1.96
N ALA A 29 -6.00 -1.77 2.23
CA ALA A 29 -6.77 -2.10 3.43
C ALA A 29 -5.98 -1.76 4.71
N THR A 30 -4.66 -1.96 4.74
CA THR A 30 -3.83 -1.61 5.88
C THR A 30 -3.74 -0.09 6.08
N VAL A 31 -3.66 0.70 5.00
CA VAL A 31 -3.70 2.17 5.08
C VAL A 31 -5.04 2.65 5.67
N ASP A 32 -6.16 2.12 5.18
CA ASP A 32 -7.49 2.46 5.68
C ASP A 32 -7.66 2.11 7.17
N ASP A 33 -7.21 0.92 7.57
CA ASP A 33 -7.18 0.49 8.97
C ASP A 33 -6.37 1.43 9.87
N VAL A 34 -5.20 1.90 9.39
CA VAL A 34 -4.36 2.84 10.14
C VAL A 34 -5.08 4.18 10.32
N VAL A 35 -5.74 4.70 9.29
CA VAL A 35 -6.51 5.95 9.38
C VAL A 35 -7.66 5.80 10.39
N GLU A 36 -8.38 4.68 10.35
CA GLU A 36 -9.47 4.40 11.30
C GLU A 36 -8.96 4.32 12.74
N LEU A 37 -7.87 3.56 12.97
CA LEU A 37 -7.26 3.43 14.30
C LEU A 37 -6.72 4.76 14.81
N ALA A 38 -6.07 5.56 13.95
CA ALA A 38 -5.58 6.88 14.30
C ALA A 38 -6.73 7.83 14.64
N SER A 39 -7.84 7.78 13.91
CA SER A 39 -9.04 8.56 14.21
C SER A 39 -9.61 8.21 15.59
N LYS A 40 -9.75 6.93 15.91
CA LYS A 40 -10.18 6.45 17.24
C LYS A 40 -9.19 6.90 18.33
N PHE A 41 -7.89 6.77 18.07
CA PHE A 41 -6.84 7.15 18.99
C PHE A 41 -6.92 8.64 19.38
N TYR A 42 -7.07 9.54 18.42
CA TYR A 42 -7.15 10.98 18.68
C TYR A 42 -8.49 11.42 19.28
N GLN A 43 -9.54 10.62 19.18
CA GLN A 43 -10.82 10.83 19.87
C GLN A 43 -10.81 10.25 21.30
N THR A 44 -9.83 9.43 21.65
CA THR A 44 -9.68 8.83 22.98
C THR A 44 -8.80 9.73 23.85
N ASN A 45 -9.13 9.81 25.17
CA ASN A 45 -8.32 10.54 26.14
C ASN A 45 -6.94 9.88 26.27
N GLY A 46 -5.87 10.67 26.34
CA GLY A 46 -4.49 10.15 26.42
C GLY A 46 -4.19 9.30 27.66
N ILE A 47 -4.92 9.47 28.76
CA ILE A 47 -4.78 8.67 29.98
C ILE A 47 -5.58 7.35 29.93
N ASP A 48 -6.41 7.13 28.91
CA ASP A 48 -7.18 5.91 28.76
C ASP A 48 -6.24 4.74 28.40
N PRO A 49 -6.32 3.57 29.08
CA PRO A 49 -5.55 2.39 28.70
C PRO A 49 -5.75 1.97 27.23
N LEU A 50 -6.92 2.21 26.65
CA LEU A 50 -7.22 1.97 25.25
C LEU A 50 -6.29 2.77 24.32
N ALA A 51 -5.91 4.01 24.71
CA ALA A 51 -5.03 4.83 23.93
C ALA A 51 -3.67 4.18 23.67
N ASN A 52 -3.08 3.53 24.68
CA ASN A 52 -1.82 2.81 24.54
C ASN A 52 -1.94 1.63 23.56
N SER A 53 -3.02 0.87 23.66
CA SER A 53 -3.30 -0.26 22.77
C SER A 53 -3.45 0.21 21.32
N LEU A 54 -4.18 1.29 21.10
CA LEU A 54 -4.34 1.90 19.77
C LEU A 54 -3.00 2.41 19.21
N ALA A 55 -2.18 3.09 20.04
CA ALA A 55 -0.87 3.58 19.64
C ALA A 55 0.07 2.45 19.18
N VAL A 56 0.11 1.35 19.91
CA VAL A 56 0.90 0.16 19.54
C VAL A 56 0.39 -0.44 18.23
N SER A 57 -0.93 -0.57 18.07
CA SER A 57 -1.55 -1.10 16.85
C SER A 57 -1.26 -0.22 15.64
N ILE A 58 -1.35 1.11 15.76
CA ILE A 58 -1.02 2.06 14.69
C ILE A 58 0.44 1.91 14.28
N LYS A 59 1.38 1.92 15.23
CA LYS A 59 2.81 1.76 14.95
C LYS A 59 3.10 0.45 14.23
N ALA A 60 2.54 -0.66 14.69
CA ALA A 60 2.71 -1.97 14.07
C ALA A 60 2.18 -2.03 12.64
N LYS A 61 0.97 -1.50 12.40
CA LYS A 61 0.37 -1.47 11.06
C LYS A 61 1.13 -0.54 10.10
N VAL A 62 1.57 0.63 10.55
CA VAL A 62 2.42 1.52 9.75
C VAL A 62 3.74 0.84 9.36
N GLN A 63 4.35 0.08 10.28
CA GLN A 63 5.55 -0.68 9.98
C GLN A 63 5.30 -1.82 8.99
N SER A 64 4.13 -2.46 9.02
CA SER A 64 3.78 -3.55 8.09
C SER A 64 3.55 -3.09 6.64
N LEU A 65 3.41 -1.79 6.38
CA LEU A 65 3.32 -1.25 5.01
C LEU A 65 4.64 -1.40 4.23
N VAL A 66 5.79 -1.33 4.90
CA VAL A 66 7.11 -1.42 4.24
C VAL A 66 7.31 -2.79 3.57
N PRO A 67 7.14 -3.94 4.27
CA PRO A 67 7.22 -5.25 3.63
C PRO A 67 6.28 -5.44 2.44
N LEU A 68 5.09 -4.83 2.47
CA LEU A 68 4.15 -4.89 1.35
C LEU A 68 4.67 -4.13 0.12
N LEU A 69 5.30 -2.97 0.31
CA LEU A 69 6.00 -2.25 -0.76
C LEU A 69 7.16 -3.07 -1.31
N ASP A 70 7.92 -3.76 -0.45
CA ASP A 70 9.03 -4.64 -0.85
C ASP A 70 8.54 -5.82 -1.70
N ILE A 71 7.40 -6.42 -1.34
CA ILE A 71 6.76 -7.49 -2.15
C ILE A 71 6.38 -6.95 -3.54
N LEU A 72 5.78 -5.78 -3.62
CA LEU A 72 5.41 -5.14 -4.89
C LEU A 72 6.65 -4.83 -5.73
N ALA A 73 7.69 -4.27 -5.13
CA ALA A 73 8.97 -3.99 -5.79
C ALA A 73 9.67 -5.27 -6.27
N GLY A 74 9.71 -6.31 -5.44
CA GLY A 74 10.23 -7.64 -5.80
C GLY A 74 9.47 -8.28 -6.96
N GLY A 75 8.19 -7.99 -7.11
CA GLY A 75 7.37 -8.37 -8.28
C GLY A 75 7.64 -7.52 -9.52
N GLY A 76 8.58 -6.58 -9.47
CA GLY A 76 8.97 -5.71 -10.59
C GLY A 76 8.00 -4.53 -10.81
N ILE A 77 7.29 -4.10 -9.77
CA ILE A 77 6.50 -2.88 -9.78
C ILE A 77 7.38 -1.75 -9.28
N GLN A 78 7.59 -0.73 -10.10
CA GLN A 78 8.33 0.46 -9.69
C GLN A 78 7.39 1.43 -8.98
N ILE A 79 7.58 1.58 -7.69
CA ILE A 79 6.82 2.50 -6.82
C ILE A 79 7.84 3.33 -6.05
N ASP A 80 7.81 4.62 -6.24
CA ASP A 80 8.47 5.57 -5.33
C ASP A 80 7.39 6.21 -4.47
N ALA A 81 7.24 5.71 -3.26
CA ALA A 81 6.26 6.18 -2.27
C ALA A 81 6.95 6.72 -1.02
N THR A 82 8.23 7.09 -1.11
CA THR A 82 9.05 7.49 0.03
C THR A 82 8.49 8.73 0.73
N ASP A 83 8.14 9.75 -0.04
CA ASP A 83 7.59 11.00 0.49
C ASP A 83 6.16 10.81 1.01
N GLU A 84 5.31 10.10 0.27
CA GLU A 84 3.94 9.81 0.69
C GLU A 84 3.92 8.98 1.98
N MET A 85 4.80 7.99 2.11
CA MET A 85 4.93 7.20 3.33
C MET A 85 5.38 8.06 4.52
N ARG A 86 6.32 8.98 4.30
CA ARG A 86 6.78 9.93 5.33
C ARG A 86 5.64 10.86 5.76
N LEU A 87 4.91 11.44 4.80
CA LEU A 87 3.77 12.32 5.06
C LEU A 87 2.64 11.58 5.77
N PHE A 88 2.34 10.35 5.35
CA PHE A 88 1.35 9.50 5.99
C PHE A 88 1.71 9.20 7.45
N ARG A 89 2.94 8.76 7.71
CA ARG A 89 3.42 8.57 9.09
C ARG A 89 3.27 9.83 9.92
N GLN A 90 3.71 10.97 9.40
CA GLN A 90 3.60 12.25 10.09
C GLN A 90 2.14 12.63 10.36
N ALA A 91 1.21 12.35 9.45
CA ALA A 91 -0.20 12.63 9.63
C ALA A 91 -0.82 11.77 10.74
N VAL A 92 -0.49 10.48 10.80
CA VAL A 92 -1.13 9.53 11.74
C VAL A 92 -0.44 9.45 13.12
N THR A 93 0.86 9.78 13.21
CA THR A 93 1.65 9.70 14.46
C THR A 93 2.31 11.03 14.85
N GLY A 94 1.94 12.13 14.22
CA GLY A 94 2.51 13.45 14.51
C GLY A 94 1.85 14.17 15.70
N GLY A 95 2.33 15.37 15.95
CA GLY A 95 1.77 16.24 16.99
C GLY A 95 1.92 15.66 18.40
N ASP A 96 0.80 15.53 19.09
CA ASP A 96 0.72 15.03 20.47
C ASP A 96 0.49 13.51 20.59
N PHE A 97 0.84 12.72 19.55
CA PHE A 97 0.65 11.27 19.51
C PHE A 97 1.23 10.54 20.73
N GLU A 98 2.41 10.92 21.20
CA GLU A 98 3.07 10.29 22.35
C GLU A 98 2.74 10.98 23.69
N SER A 99 1.92 12.02 23.68
CA SER A 99 1.59 12.76 24.89
C SER A 99 0.50 12.07 25.71
N ALA A 100 0.81 11.76 26.95
CA ALA A 100 -0.19 11.28 27.91
C ALA A 100 -1.22 12.38 28.29
N ALA A 101 -0.84 13.65 28.12
CA ALA A 101 -1.73 14.80 28.40
C ALA A 101 -2.63 15.16 27.18
N ARG A 102 -2.66 14.33 26.15
CA ARG A 102 -3.48 14.56 24.96
C ARG A 102 -4.96 14.63 25.34
N THR A 103 -5.61 15.69 24.85
CA THR A 103 -7.07 15.85 24.96
C THR A 103 -7.77 15.26 23.73
N PRO A 104 -8.94 14.63 23.90
CA PRO A 104 -9.72 14.10 22.79
C PRO A 104 -10.04 15.18 21.75
N ARG A 105 -9.91 14.85 20.46
CA ARG A 105 -10.27 15.72 19.35
C ARG A 105 -11.70 15.42 18.90
N THR A 106 -12.41 16.45 18.49
CA THR A 106 -13.75 16.30 17.89
C THR A 106 -13.64 15.68 16.50
N ALA A 107 -14.64 14.92 16.08
CA ALA A 107 -14.65 14.22 14.78
C ALA A 107 -14.45 15.16 13.56
N GLY A 108 -14.77 16.45 13.66
CA GLY A 108 -14.56 17.44 12.60
C GLY A 108 -13.19 18.15 12.63
N ALA A 109 -12.26 17.71 13.49
CA ALA A 109 -10.96 18.37 13.57
C ALA A 109 -10.18 18.26 12.24
N PRO A 110 -9.51 19.33 11.77
CA PRO A 110 -8.81 19.35 10.47
C PRO A 110 -7.73 18.28 10.32
N MET A 111 -7.22 17.74 11.43
CA MET A 111 -6.23 16.67 11.39
C MET A 111 -6.77 15.38 10.76
N PHE A 112 -8.05 15.05 10.94
CA PHE A 112 -8.65 13.85 10.33
C PHE A 112 -8.67 13.96 8.81
N LEU A 113 -9.01 15.13 8.26
CA LEU A 113 -8.91 15.38 6.82
C LEU A 113 -7.48 15.24 6.29
N LYS A 114 -6.48 15.67 7.09
CA LYS A 114 -5.06 15.48 6.71
C LYS A 114 -4.65 14.01 6.71
N MET A 115 -5.12 13.23 7.68
CA MET A 115 -4.86 11.78 7.71
C MET A 115 -5.49 11.07 6.52
N ASP A 116 -6.76 11.36 6.22
CA ASP A 116 -7.47 10.81 5.06
C ASP A 116 -6.76 11.17 3.76
N ALA A 117 -6.41 12.45 3.56
CA ALA A 117 -5.72 12.91 2.36
C ALA A 117 -4.34 12.24 2.21
N ALA A 118 -3.58 12.09 3.28
CA ALA A 118 -2.28 11.43 3.25
C ALA A 118 -2.41 9.94 2.92
N GLY A 119 -3.42 9.26 3.48
CA GLY A 119 -3.73 7.87 3.17
C GLY A 119 -4.13 7.67 1.71
N GLN A 120 -5.03 8.52 1.20
CA GLN A 120 -5.45 8.50 -0.21
C GLN A 120 -4.29 8.74 -1.17
N ASN A 121 -3.42 9.73 -0.89
CA ASN A 121 -2.26 10.01 -1.72
C ASN A 121 -1.30 8.81 -1.76
N LEU A 122 -1.02 8.20 -0.62
CA LEU A 122 -0.17 7.02 -0.53
C LEU A 122 -0.75 5.84 -1.32
N THR A 123 -2.03 5.56 -1.15
CA THR A 123 -2.74 4.50 -1.88
C THR A 123 -2.75 4.77 -3.39
N GLN A 124 -2.94 6.02 -3.81
CA GLN A 124 -2.94 6.41 -5.22
C GLN A 124 -1.59 6.17 -5.89
N VAL A 125 -0.47 6.49 -5.24
CA VAL A 125 0.87 6.25 -5.78
C VAL A 125 1.10 4.75 -6.00
N VAL A 126 0.68 3.91 -5.07
CA VAL A 126 0.78 2.45 -5.20
C VAL A 126 -0.09 1.94 -6.35
N ARG A 127 -1.35 2.36 -6.45
CA ARG A 127 -2.27 2.01 -7.55
C ARG A 127 -1.69 2.40 -8.92
N LEU A 128 -1.17 3.61 -9.04
CA LEU A 128 -0.57 4.09 -10.29
C LEU A 128 0.69 3.28 -10.66
N GLY A 129 1.53 2.93 -9.70
CA GLY A 129 2.69 2.05 -9.91
C GLY A 129 2.29 0.68 -10.45
N VAL A 130 1.32 0.05 -9.81
CA VAL A 130 0.76 -1.25 -10.26
C VAL A 130 0.18 -1.13 -11.67
N PHE A 131 -0.62 -0.10 -11.93
CA PHE A 131 -1.26 0.10 -13.24
C PHE A 131 -0.23 0.32 -14.36
N ARG A 132 0.75 1.19 -14.17
CA ARG A 132 1.84 1.43 -15.13
C ARG A 132 2.61 0.15 -15.45
N SER A 133 3.01 -0.60 -14.43
CA SER A 133 3.74 -1.85 -14.60
C SER A 133 2.94 -2.90 -15.38
N LEU A 134 1.61 -2.90 -15.28
CA LEU A 134 0.75 -3.79 -16.06
C LEU A 134 0.65 -3.39 -17.54
N ILE A 135 0.69 -2.08 -17.84
CA ILE A 135 0.68 -1.55 -19.22
C ILE A 135 2.01 -1.83 -19.91
N ASP A 136 3.13 -1.49 -19.28
CA ASP A 136 4.47 -1.64 -19.85
C ASP A 136 4.78 -3.10 -20.21
N ARG A 137 4.34 -4.04 -19.38
CA ARG A 137 4.43 -5.48 -19.66
C ARG A 137 3.58 -5.94 -20.86
N LYS A 138 2.53 -5.21 -21.23
CA LYS A 138 1.76 -5.49 -22.46
C LYS A 138 2.46 -4.94 -23.70
N ALA A 139 3.10 -3.78 -23.60
CA ALA A 139 3.81 -3.14 -24.70
C ALA A 139 5.09 -3.88 -25.10
N SER A 140 5.77 -4.52 -24.15
CA SER A 140 7.03 -5.24 -24.37
C SER A 140 6.88 -6.65 -24.98
N LYS A 141 5.66 -7.09 -25.37
CA LYS A 141 5.50 -8.33 -26.12
C LYS A 141 6.07 -8.14 -27.53
N PRO A 142 7.12 -8.90 -27.93
CA PRO A 142 7.65 -8.81 -29.28
C PRO A 142 6.53 -9.13 -30.28
N LYS A 143 6.31 -8.23 -31.26
CA LYS A 143 5.46 -8.51 -32.41
C LYS A 143 5.99 -9.80 -33.04
N ARG A 144 5.21 -10.87 -32.98
CA ARG A 144 5.49 -12.16 -33.63
C ARG A 144 5.75 -11.83 -35.09
N ARG A 145 7.04 -11.88 -35.53
CA ARG A 145 7.39 -11.73 -36.92
C ARG A 145 6.55 -12.75 -37.70
N GLN A 146 5.62 -12.25 -38.49
CA GLN A 146 4.95 -13.05 -39.49
C GLN A 146 6.05 -13.66 -40.37
N ALA A 147 6.23 -14.95 -40.32
CA ALA A 147 7.09 -15.66 -41.21
C ALA A 147 6.52 -15.42 -42.63
N LYS A 148 7.33 -14.73 -43.48
CA LYS A 148 7.03 -14.55 -44.90
C LYS A 148 6.95 -15.94 -45.51
N PRO A 149 5.88 -16.31 -46.23
CA PRO A 149 5.86 -17.59 -46.95
C PRO A 149 7.01 -17.57 -47.94
N ALA A 150 7.78 -18.67 -48.00
CA ALA A 150 8.78 -18.91 -49.04
C ALA A 150 8.01 -19.25 -50.31
N ASP A 151 8.27 -18.49 -51.40
CA ASP A 151 7.87 -18.81 -52.77
C ASP A 151 8.75 -19.91 -53.31
#